data_7064986de85ac53ad66b330845747010
#
_entry.id   7064986de85ac53ad66b330845747010
#
_cell.length_a   1.000
_cell.length_b   1.000
_cell.length_c   1.000
_cell.angle_alpha   90.00
_cell.angle_beta   90.00
_cell.angle_gamma   90.00
#
_symmetry.space_group_name_H-M   'P 1'
#
loop_
_entity.id
_entity.type
_entity.pdbx_description
1 polymer ?
#
loop_
_entity_poly.entity_id
_entity_poly.type
_entity_poly.pdbx_seq_one_letter_code
_entity_poly.pdbx_strand_id
1 'polypeptide(L)'
;MNGGWLARGRSRLAAWRCRARLRQLKLLVLDVDGVLTDGGLWTTESGEVIKRFDVRDGLGIRLLQQAGLEVALLSGGKSGATEQRARYLGLQHCLTGVKDKPAALANLQRQLGLTPAATAFVGDDLNDLPVRPVVALLVCPADAAAPLRRIVRAILKTSEFAP
;
A
#
# COMPACT_ATOMS: atom_id res chain seq x y z
N MET A 1 -19.69 35.69 -5.26
CA MET A 1 -18.89 35.24 -4.10
C MET A 1 -19.75 34.27 -3.26
N ASN A 2 -19.53 32.99 -3.21
CA ASN A 2 -20.07 32.03 -2.19
C ASN A 2 -19.96 30.58 -2.68
N GLY A 3 -18.73 30.11 -2.99
CA GLY A 3 -18.48 28.68 -3.30
C GLY A 3 -17.58 27.93 -2.31
N GLY A 4 -17.01 28.63 -1.32
CA GLY A 4 -15.96 28.06 -0.47
C GLY A 4 -16.42 27.25 0.75
N TRP A 5 -17.65 27.40 1.20
CA TRP A 5 -18.15 26.77 2.44
C TRP A 5 -18.61 25.32 2.24
N LEU A 6 -19.22 25.01 1.11
CA LEU A 6 -19.72 23.66 0.79
C LEU A 6 -18.59 22.67 0.52
N ALA A 7 -17.48 23.14 -0.09
CA ALA A 7 -16.31 22.30 -0.36
C ALA A 7 -15.60 21.86 0.94
N ARG A 8 -15.48 22.75 1.95
CA ARG A 8 -14.87 22.46 3.26
C ARG A 8 -15.70 21.48 4.10
N GLY A 9 -17.04 21.54 4.02
CA GLY A 9 -17.92 20.61 4.72
C GLY A 9 -17.82 19.19 4.20
N ARG A 10 -17.74 19.03 2.88
CA ARG A 10 -17.61 17.72 2.22
C ARG A 10 -16.28 17.04 2.55
N SER A 11 -15.18 17.81 2.63
CA SER A 11 -13.86 17.28 2.98
C SER A 11 -13.78 16.81 4.45
N ARG A 12 -14.43 17.52 5.38
CA ARG A 12 -14.49 17.15 6.81
C ARG A 12 -15.31 15.87 7.04
N LEU A 13 -16.45 15.72 6.36
CA LEU A 13 -17.29 14.52 6.45
C LEU A 13 -16.61 13.31 5.81
N ALA A 14 -15.91 13.50 4.68
CA ALA A 14 -15.10 12.46 4.05
C ALA A 14 -13.94 12.03 4.95
N ALA A 15 -13.24 12.98 5.58
CA ALA A 15 -12.17 12.70 6.53
C ALA A 15 -12.68 11.97 7.79
N TRP A 16 -13.86 12.34 8.31
CA TRP A 16 -14.45 11.65 9.45
C TRP A 16 -14.87 10.21 9.12
N ARG A 17 -15.50 10.00 7.95
CA ARG A 17 -15.84 8.65 7.46
C ARG A 17 -14.61 7.80 7.19
N CYS A 18 -13.53 8.41 6.70
CA CYS A 18 -12.25 7.74 6.52
C CYS A 18 -11.66 7.33 7.87
N ARG A 19 -11.69 8.22 8.89
CA ARG A 19 -11.20 7.91 10.24
C ARG A 19 -11.93 6.73 10.90
N ALA A 20 -13.24 6.64 10.74
CA ALA A 20 -14.01 5.52 11.30
C ALA A 20 -13.59 4.18 10.68
N ARG A 21 -13.30 4.17 9.37
CA ARG A 21 -12.79 2.97 8.66
C ARG A 21 -11.35 2.66 9.05
N LEU A 22 -10.49 3.66 9.15
CA LEU A 22 -9.08 3.48 9.54
C LEU A 22 -8.94 2.82 10.92
N ARG A 23 -9.86 3.12 11.86
CA ARG A 23 -9.88 2.48 13.19
C ARG A 23 -10.24 1.00 13.18
N GLN A 24 -10.90 0.52 12.13
CA GLN A 24 -11.28 -0.89 11.98
C GLN A 24 -10.21 -1.72 11.26
N LEU A 25 -9.20 -1.06 10.69
CA LEU A 25 -8.13 -1.75 10.00
C LEU A 25 -7.27 -2.55 11.00
N LYS A 26 -6.98 -3.77 10.59
CA LYS A 26 -6.08 -4.69 11.29
C LYS A 26 -4.92 -5.15 10.41
N LEU A 27 -5.06 -4.99 9.08
CA LEU A 27 -4.06 -5.37 8.10
C LEU A 27 -3.87 -4.22 7.09
N LEU A 28 -2.61 -3.82 6.92
CA LEU A 28 -2.16 -2.97 5.82
C LEU A 28 -1.29 -3.80 4.88
N VAL A 29 -1.68 -3.90 3.63
CA VAL A 29 -0.90 -4.55 2.59
C VAL A 29 -0.33 -3.51 1.65
N LEU A 30 0.96 -3.59 1.41
CA LEU A 30 1.69 -2.66 0.55
C LEU A 30 2.19 -3.42 -0.68
N ASP A 31 1.93 -2.89 -1.87
CA ASP A 31 2.77 -3.21 -3.01
C ASP A 31 4.17 -2.64 -2.77
N VAL A 32 5.12 -3.01 -3.58
CA VAL A 32 6.53 -2.64 -3.37
C VAL A 32 6.99 -1.64 -4.43
N ASP A 33 6.91 -2.04 -5.70
CA ASP A 33 7.43 -1.23 -6.80
C ASP A 33 6.44 -0.09 -7.10
N GLY A 34 6.89 1.16 -6.99
CA GLY A 34 6.02 2.34 -7.11
C GLY A 34 5.29 2.75 -5.81
N VAL A 35 5.37 1.93 -4.73
CA VAL A 35 4.78 2.25 -3.41
C VAL A 35 5.85 2.48 -2.36
N LEU A 36 6.74 1.51 -2.15
CA LEU A 36 7.89 1.59 -1.24
C LEU A 36 9.20 1.92 -1.95
N THR A 37 9.17 1.98 -3.27
CA THR A 37 10.26 2.42 -4.14
C THR A 37 9.69 3.43 -5.14
N ASP A 38 10.55 4.04 -5.92
CA ASP A 38 10.20 4.92 -7.03
C ASP A 38 9.81 4.15 -8.32
N GLY A 39 9.65 2.82 -8.25
CA GLY A 39 9.34 1.95 -9.39
C GLY A 39 10.56 1.63 -10.27
N GLY A 40 11.70 2.30 -10.08
CA GLY A 40 12.95 2.03 -10.78
C GLY A 40 13.60 0.70 -10.35
N LEU A 41 14.14 -0.03 -11.31
CA LEU A 41 14.91 -1.25 -11.07
C LEU A 41 16.35 -1.06 -11.54
N TRP A 42 17.29 -1.33 -10.64
CA TRP A 42 18.70 -1.45 -10.95
C TRP A 42 19.04 -2.93 -11.07
N THR A 43 19.73 -3.31 -12.13
CA THR A 43 20.19 -4.69 -12.32
C THR A 43 21.69 -4.72 -12.48
N THR A 44 22.33 -5.66 -11.80
CA THR A 44 23.76 -5.96 -12.01
C THR A 44 23.96 -6.81 -13.27
N GLU A 45 25.19 -6.92 -13.75
CA GLU A 45 25.53 -7.84 -14.86
C GLU A 45 25.24 -9.32 -14.51
N SER A 46 25.30 -9.67 -13.21
CA SER A 46 24.90 -10.99 -12.71
C SER A 46 23.39 -11.22 -12.66
N GLY A 47 22.57 -10.21 -12.99
CA GLY A 47 21.11 -10.27 -12.96
C GLY A 47 20.48 -10.04 -11.59
N GLU A 48 21.25 -9.61 -10.60
CA GLU A 48 20.70 -9.23 -9.29
C GLU A 48 19.92 -7.93 -9.39
N VAL A 49 18.76 -7.88 -8.73
CA VAL A 49 17.92 -6.69 -8.67
C VAL A 49 18.22 -5.90 -7.40
N ILE A 50 18.57 -4.62 -7.58
CA ILE A 50 18.78 -3.67 -6.50
C ILE A 50 17.60 -2.71 -6.46
N LYS A 51 17.06 -2.44 -5.26
CA LYS A 51 15.96 -1.50 -5.04
C LYS A 51 16.35 -0.46 -3.99
N ARG A 52 15.93 0.77 -4.21
CA ARG A 52 16.08 1.86 -3.25
C ARG A 52 14.81 1.98 -2.42
N PHE A 53 14.93 1.81 -1.10
CA PHE A 53 13.84 2.01 -0.14
C PHE A 53 14.07 3.29 0.67
N ASP A 54 12.98 4.00 1.00
CA ASP A 54 13.05 5.15 1.88
C ASP A 54 13.08 4.71 3.36
N VAL A 55 13.91 5.38 4.16
CA VAL A 55 14.01 5.12 5.60
C VAL A 55 12.77 5.58 6.36
N ARG A 56 12.07 6.61 5.86
CA ARG A 56 10.85 7.16 6.45
C ARG A 56 9.69 6.17 6.37
N ASP A 57 9.57 5.44 5.26
CA ASP A 57 8.58 4.36 5.11
C ASP A 57 8.84 3.25 6.12
N GLY A 58 10.12 2.90 6.33
CA GLY A 58 10.51 1.92 7.34
C GLY A 58 10.12 2.34 8.75
N LEU A 59 10.29 3.63 9.09
CA LEU A 59 9.85 4.17 10.37
C LEU A 59 8.32 4.12 10.47
N GLY A 60 7.61 4.55 9.42
CA GLY A 60 6.13 4.50 9.37
C GLY A 60 5.59 3.09 9.58
N ILE A 61 6.15 2.10 8.91
CA ILE A 61 5.78 0.69 9.07
C ILE A 61 5.98 0.23 10.52
N ARG A 62 7.12 0.53 11.14
CA ARG A 62 7.37 0.17 12.54
C ARG A 62 6.39 0.81 13.51
N LEU A 63 6.04 2.08 13.30
CA LEU A 63 5.04 2.76 14.12
C LEU A 63 3.65 2.12 14.01
N LEU A 64 3.26 1.68 12.80
CA LEU A 64 2.00 0.97 12.58
C LEU A 64 2.00 -0.40 13.28
N GLN A 65 3.10 -1.15 13.19
CA GLN A 65 3.27 -2.43 13.91
C GLN A 65 3.18 -2.24 15.43
N GLN A 66 3.84 -1.21 15.98
CA GLN A 66 3.74 -0.86 17.40
C GLN A 66 2.31 -0.48 17.83
N ALA A 67 1.54 0.10 16.92
CA ALA A 67 0.11 0.39 17.14
C ALA A 67 -0.79 -0.85 17.00
N GLY A 68 -0.23 -2.04 16.76
CA GLY A 68 -0.96 -3.30 16.65
C GLY A 68 -1.58 -3.55 15.27
N LEU A 69 -1.11 -2.84 14.23
CA LEU A 69 -1.54 -3.10 12.86
C LEU A 69 -0.59 -4.12 12.22
N GLU A 70 -1.16 -5.19 11.67
CA GLU A 70 -0.39 -6.12 10.85
C GLU A 70 0.00 -5.46 9.53
N VAL A 71 1.26 -5.60 9.11
CA VAL A 71 1.74 -5.03 7.84
C VAL A 71 2.33 -6.16 6.99
N ALA A 72 1.91 -6.24 5.74
CA ALA A 72 2.36 -7.22 4.76
C ALA A 72 2.86 -6.56 3.48
N LEU A 73 3.82 -7.20 2.81
CA LEU A 73 4.21 -6.87 1.44
C LEU A 73 3.59 -7.87 0.47
N LEU A 74 3.08 -7.38 -0.67
CA LEU A 74 2.51 -8.20 -1.72
C LEU A 74 2.92 -7.64 -3.08
N SER A 75 3.95 -8.24 -3.68
CA SER A 75 4.57 -7.78 -4.93
C SER A 75 4.45 -8.80 -6.06
N GLY A 76 4.18 -8.30 -7.26
CA GLY A 76 4.21 -9.09 -8.50
C GLY A 76 5.63 -9.49 -8.92
N GLY A 77 6.62 -8.69 -8.56
CA GLY A 77 8.03 -8.96 -8.79
C GLY A 77 8.58 -9.97 -7.76
N LYS A 78 9.46 -10.86 -8.22
CA LYS A 78 10.25 -11.72 -7.33
C LYS A 78 11.63 -11.09 -7.16
N SER A 79 11.97 -10.67 -5.95
CA SER A 79 13.22 -9.97 -5.67
C SER A 79 13.72 -10.22 -4.25
N GLY A 80 14.98 -10.66 -4.15
CA GLY A 80 15.68 -10.82 -2.88
C GLY A 80 15.79 -9.51 -2.09
N ALA A 81 15.88 -8.36 -2.78
CA ALA A 81 15.91 -7.05 -2.14
C ALA A 81 14.61 -6.76 -1.36
N THR A 82 13.44 -7.14 -1.90
CA THR A 82 12.15 -7.02 -1.23
C THR A 82 12.08 -7.89 0.02
N GLU A 83 12.50 -9.15 -0.09
CA GLU A 83 12.50 -10.09 1.02
C GLU A 83 13.48 -9.65 2.13
N GLN A 84 14.66 -9.14 1.73
CA GLN A 84 15.64 -8.59 2.67
C GLN A 84 15.07 -7.37 3.42
N ARG A 85 14.37 -6.47 2.71
CA ARG A 85 13.72 -5.31 3.32
C ARG A 85 12.64 -5.73 4.31
N ALA A 86 11.82 -6.72 3.96
CA ALA A 86 10.79 -7.27 4.84
C ALA A 86 11.41 -7.84 6.13
N ARG A 87 12.47 -8.65 6.02
CA ARG A 87 13.21 -9.17 7.17
C ARG A 87 13.77 -8.07 8.07
N TYR A 88 14.39 -7.04 7.46
CA TYR A 88 14.94 -5.90 8.21
C TYR A 88 13.87 -5.14 9.00
N LEU A 89 12.64 -5.05 8.47
CA LEU A 89 11.50 -4.41 9.12
C LEU A 89 10.74 -5.33 10.08
N GLY A 90 11.11 -6.61 10.19
CA GLY A 90 10.43 -7.59 11.04
C GLY A 90 9.04 -7.95 10.54
N LEU A 91 8.77 -7.82 9.22
CA LEU A 91 7.48 -8.19 8.63
C LEU A 91 7.35 -9.70 8.55
N GLN A 92 6.26 -10.23 9.09
CA GLN A 92 5.96 -11.67 9.08
C GLN A 92 5.44 -12.15 7.72
N HIS A 93 4.85 -11.24 6.93
CA HIS A 93 4.19 -11.55 5.68
C HIS A 93 4.82 -10.77 4.53
N CYS A 94 5.55 -11.49 3.68
CA CYS A 94 6.18 -10.97 2.47
C CYS A 94 5.92 -11.94 1.31
N LEU A 95 4.99 -11.57 0.44
CA LEU A 95 4.58 -12.36 -0.71
C LEU A 95 5.15 -11.73 -1.98
N THR A 96 6.12 -12.41 -2.59
CA THR A 96 6.78 -11.97 -3.83
C THR A 96 6.45 -12.90 -5.00
N GLY A 97 6.56 -12.42 -6.24
CA GLY A 97 6.25 -13.19 -7.43
C GLY A 97 4.76 -13.52 -7.61
N VAL A 98 3.89 -12.73 -6.99
CA VAL A 98 2.44 -12.97 -6.96
C VAL A 98 1.81 -12.54 -8.28
N LYS A 99 1.18 -13.49 -8.99
CA LYS A 99 0.45 -13.22 -10.24
C LYS A 99 -1.01 -12.83 -9.99
N ASP A 100 -1.65 -13.47 -9.02
CA ASP A 100 -3.04 -13.20 -8.63
C ASP A 100 -3.04 -12.56 -7.23
N LYS A 101 -2.95 -11.22 -7.21
CA LYS A 101 -2.93 -10.44 -5.98
C LYS A 101 -4.22 -10.62 -5.14
N PRO A 102 -5.45 -10.60 -5.74
CA PRO A 102 -6.68 -10.85 -4.99
C PRO A 102 -6.69 -12.21 -4.27
N ALA A 103 -6.32 -13.29 -4.97
CA ALA A 103 -6.30 -14.63 -4.38
C ALA A 103 -5.27 -14.75 -3.26
N ALA A 104 -4.06 -14.20 -3.47
CA ALA A 104 -3.01 -14.19 -2.45
C ALA A 104 -3.45 -13.38 -1.21
N LEU A 105 -4.08 -12.23 -1.41
CA LEU A 105 -4.60 -11.41 -0.33
C LEU A 105 -5.72 -12.11 0.44
N ALA A 106 -6.67 -12.74 -0.25
CA ALA A 106 -7.74 -13.49 0.39
C ALA A 106 -7.20 -14.68 1.22
N ASN A 107 -6.14 -15.34 0.75
CA ASN A 107 -5.44 -16.37 1.50
C ASN A 107 -4.80 -15.82 2.77
N LEU A 108 -4.07 -14.71 2.68
CA LEU A 108 -3.47 -14.05 3.83
C LEU A 108 -4.53 -13.62 4.86
N GLN A 109 -5.64 -13.03 4.42
CA GLN A 109 -6.75 -12.65 5.29
C GLN A 109 -7.30 -13.86 6.06
N ARG A 110 -7.49 -15.02 5.39
CA ARG A 110 -7.95 -16.26 6.05
C ARG A 110 -6.95 -16.77 7.07
N GLN A 111 -5.66 -16.76 6.76
CA GLN A 111 -4.61 -17.17 7.68
C GLN A 111 -4.58 -16.33 8.96
N LEU A 112 -4.87 -15.01 8.81
CA LEU A 112 -4.90 -14.07 9.93
C LEU A 112 -6.27 -14.00 10.63
N GLY A 113 -7.28 -14.73 10.15
CA GLY A 113 -8.65 -14.61 10.68
C GLY A 113 -9.29 -13.25 10.44
N LEU A 114 -8.85 -12.53 9.39
CA LEU A 114 -9.31 -11.18 9.04
C LEU A 114 -10.26 -11.20 7.84
N THR A 115 -11.08 -10.15 7.77
CA THR A 115 -12.03 -9.95 6.67
C THR A 115 -11.56 -8.81 5.75
N PRO A 116 -12.11 -8.71 4.53
CA PRO A 116 -11.88 -7.55 3.66
C PRO A 116 -12.18 -6.22 4.34
N ALA A 117 -13.16 -6.17 5.25
CA ALA A 117 -13.54 -4.95 5.98
C ALA A 117 -12.43 -4.42 6.92
N ALA A 118 -11.52 -5.29 7.36
CA ALA A 118 -10.39 -4.96 8.22
C ALA A 118 -9.07 -4.74 7.47
N THR A 119 -9.09 -4.73 6.13
CA THR A 119 -7.88 -4.69 5.29
C THR A 119 -7.82 -3.41 4.47
N ALA A 120 -6.66 -2.77 4.44
CA ALA A 120 -6.30 -1.74 3.49
C ALA A 120 -5.19 -2.25 2.56
N PHE A 121 -5.20 -1.77 1.32
CA PHE A 121 -4.16 -2.03 0.32
C PHE A 121 -3.66 -0.72 -0.26
N VAL A 122 -2.35 -0.60 -0.41
CA VAL A 122 -1.70 0.49 -1.15
C VAL A 122 -1.06 -0.11 -2.38
N GLY A 123 -1.42 0.40 -3.55
CA GLY A 123 -0.86 0.01 -4.84
C GLY A 123 -0.72 1.20 -5.77
N ASP A 124 0.01 1.06 -6.84
CA ASP A 124 0.31 2.15 -7.77
C ASP A 124 -0.10 1.87 -9.22
N ASP A 125 -0.29 0.61 -9.62
CA ASP A 125 -0.48 0.25 -11.01
C ASP A 125 -1.74 -0.59 -11.28
N LEU A 126 -1.95 -0.90 -12.55
CA LEU A 126 -3.15 -1.60 -13.07
C LEU A 126 -3.32 -3.00 -12.47
N ASN A 127 -2.23 -3.67 -12.14
CA ASN A 127 -2.23 -4.99 -11.49
C ASN A 127 -2.77 -4.97 -10.06
N ASP A 128 -2.96 -3.78 -9.48
CA ASP A 128 -3.56 -3.58 -8.15
C ASP A 128 -5.08 -3.35 -8.20
N LEU A 129 -5.62 -3.01 -9.38
CA LEU A 129 -7.06 -2.78 -9.53
C LEU A 129 -7.92 -3.97 -9.09
N PRO A 130 -7.54 -5.22 -9.40
CA PRO A 130 -8.32 -6.39 -9.02
C PRO A 130 -8.45 -6.61 -7.52
N VAL A 131 -7.60 -6.03 -6.66
CA VAL A 131 -7.73 -6.19 -5.19
C VAL A 131 -8.89 -5.40 -4.59
N ARG A 132 -9.46 -4.43 -5.34
CA ARG A 132 -10.51 -3.55 -4.84
C ARG A 132 -11.70 -4.26 -4.17
N PRO A 133 -12.25 -5.37 -4.71
CA PRO A 133 -13.38 -6.06 -4.09
C PRO A 133 -13.05 -6.74 -2.76
N VAL A 134 -11.77 -7.02 -2.52
CA VAL A 134 -11.31 -7.81 -1.35
C VAL A 134 -10.64 -6.93 -0.26
N VAL A 135 -10.86 -5.61 -0.31
CA VAL A 135 -10.34 -4.65 0.70
C VAL A 135 -11.39 -3.61 1.08
N ALA A 136 -11.32 -3.11 2.32
CA ALA A 136 -12.15 -2.00 2.75
C ALA A 136 -11.68 -0.66 2.16
N LEU A 137 -10.36 -0.53 1.99
CA LEU A 137 -9.72 0.70 1.54
C LEU A 137 -8.62 0.37 0.55
N LEU A 138 -8.77 0.86 -0.68
CA LEU A 138 -7.71 0.91 -1.68
C LEU A 138 -7.17 2.33 -1.74
N VAL A 139 -5.86 2.48 -1.66
CA VAL A 139 -5.12 3.75 -1.62
C VAL A 139 -4.03 3.69 -2.67
N CYS A 140 -3.62 4.82 -3.21
CA CYS A 140 -2.49 4.90 -4.12
C CYS A 140 -1.63 6.15 -3.86
N PRO A 141 -0.36 6.16 -4.27
CA PRO A 141 0.45 7.37 -4.34
C PRO A 141 -0.06 8.33 -5.43
N ALA A 142 0.40 9.58 -5.39
CA ALA A 142 -0.09 10.63 -6.29
C ALA A 142 0.34 10.43 -7.74
N ASP A 143 1.43 9.74 -7.97
CA ASP A 143 2.02 9.38 -9.26
C ASP A 143 1.58 8.01 -9.79
N ALA A 144 0.69 7.30 -9.08
CA ALA A 144 0.10 6.04 -9.53
C ALA A 144 -0.57 6.14 -10.90
N ALA A 145 -0.78 5.00 -11.54
CA ALA A 145 -1.46 4.90 -12.81
C ALA A 145 -2.83 5.61 -12.81
N ALA A 146 -3.12 6.37 -13.87
CA ALA A 146 -4.33 7.19 -13.95
C ALA A 146 -5.65 6.41 -13.74
N PRO A 147 -5.83 5.17 -14.25
CA PRO A 147 -7.04 4.40 -13.95
C PRO A 147 -7.21 4.09 -12.47
N LEU A 148 -6.10 3.79 -11.76
CA LEU A 148 -6.14 3.51 -10.32
C LEU A 148 -6.53 4.77 -9.54
N ARG A 149 -5.90 5.92 -9.83
CA ARG A 149 -6.20 7.20 -9.18
C ARG A 149 -7.68 7.61 -9.29
N ARG A 150 -8.37 7.23 -10.37
CA ARG A 150 -9.79 7.55 -10.58
C ARG A 150 -10.74 6.79 -9.66
N ILE A 151 -10.34 5.62 -9.19
CA ILE A 151 -11.22 4.73 -8.42
C ILE A 151 -10.88 4.62 -6.96
N VAL A 152 -9.66 5.02 -6.54
CA VAL A 152 -9.27 4.99 -5.14
C VAL A 152 -10.02 6.02 -4.31
N ARG A 153 -10.15 5.76 -3.03
CA ARG A 153 -10.81 6.67 -2.08
C ARG A 153 -9.86 7.68 -1.43
N ALA A 154 -8.58 7.38 -1.44
CA ALA A 154 -7.54 8.24 -0.90
C ALA A 154 -6.29 8.19 -1.78
N ILE A 155 -5.71 9.34 -2.02
CA ILE A 155 -4.44 9.50 -2.73
C ILE A 155 -3.44 10.03 -1.70
N LEU A 156 -2.33 9.32 -1.54
CA LEU A 156 -1.22 9.76 -0.71
C LEU A 156 -0.43 10.82 -1.49
N LYS A 157 -0.09 11.90 -0.84
CA LYS A 157 0.89 12.83 -1.41
C LYS A 157 2.25 12.12 -1.39
N THR A 158 2.86 11.97 -2.54
CA THR A 158 4.28 11.64 -2.62
C THR A 158 5.05 12.81 -2.02
N SER A 159 6.10 12.53 -1.25
CA SER A 159 6.97 13.60 -0.75
C SER A 159 7.55 14.35 -1.95
N GLU A 160 7.62 15.68 -1.89
CA GLU A 160 8.17 16.58 -2.93
C GLU A 160 9.70 16.41 -3.16
N PHE A 161 10.24 15.23 -2.91
CA PHE A 161 11.64 14.86 -3.14
C PHE A 161 11.80 13.83 -4.25
N ALA A 162 10.90 13.83 -5.23
CA ALA A 162 11.25 13.29 -6.54
C ALA A 162 12.20 14.29 -7.22
N PRO A 163 13.35 13.87 -7.75
CA PRO A 163 14.31 14.73 -8.43
C PRO A 163 13.70 15.41 -9.64
#